data_d83ff3cbbf80b8cea738d0c6c6d51a2d
#
_entry.id   d83ff3cbbf80b8cea738d0c6c6d51a2d
#
_cell.length_a   1.000
_cell.length_b   1.000
_cell.length_c   1.000
_cell.angle_alpha   90.00
_cell.angle_beta   90.00
_cell.angle_gamma   90.00
#
_symmetry.space_group_name_H-M   'P 1'
#
loop_
_entity.id
_entity.type
_entity.pdbx_description
1 polymer ?
#
loop_
_entity_poly.entity_id
_entity_poly.type
_entity_poly.pdbx_seq_one_letter_code
_entity_poly.pdbx_strand_id
1 'polypeptide(L)'
;HQEESAPPELAAIPDLHGVETLLIGYPTWNMGPAAPVMTFLEQALNRDGVKQIYVFNSNDGWGPGRGRSVIASAFPAAQVNDSVLAVDSKHGIEGAARTAAWLNSLNIKQNTAVAADAHQVAVDADGRSIRVVLNDSPEAKQFQQMLERGPVTVRMSEYGSREFYGPTDETFTVTSEGQYQFEDGTLTFCPTNNTIAIFYAQSAHPTLSMAVYPLGRVTSDLSVFKELPGRTTFTFRQAAP
;
A
#
# COMPACT_ATOMS: atom_id res chain seq x y z
N HIS A 1 24.73 12.71 -30.13
CA HIS A 1 24.26 13.96 -29.51
C HIS A 1 22.83 13.70 -29.06
N GLN A 2 22.65 13.28 -27.82
CA GLN A 2 21.36 13.47 -27.15
C GLN A 2 21.35 14.92 -26.66
N GLU A 3 20.44 15.72 -27.21
CA GLU A 3 20.11 17.00 -26.61
C GLU A 3 19.79 16.79 -25.14
N GLU A 4 20.46 17.54 -24.27
CA GLU A 4 20.07 17.68 -22.87
C GLU A 4 18.68 18.35 -22.88
N SER A 5 17.65 17.53 -22.97
CA SER A 5 16.30 18.02 -22.76
C SER A 5 16.19 18.48 -21.31
N ALA A 6 15.59 19.64 -21.10
CA ALA A 6 15.31 20.15 -19.75
C ALA A 6 14.66 19.06 -18.88
N PRO A 7 14.97 19.01 -17.58
CA PRO A 7 14.33 18.05 -16.68
C PRO A 7 12.81 18.15 -16.81
N PRO A 8 12.08 17.02 -16.88
CA PRO A 8 10.63 17.06 -17.03
C PRO A 8 10.00 17.72 -15.81
N GLU A 9 8.97 18.51 -16.02
CA GLU A 9 8.14 19.03 -14.96
C GLU A 9 7.31 17.90 -14.33
N LEU A 10 7.26 17.84 -13.02
CA LEU A 10 6.44 16.86 -12.28
C LEU A 10 5.07 17.49 -11.97
N ALA A 11 4.01 16.70 -12.08
CA ALA A 11 2.65 17.15 -11.75
C ALA A 11 2.50 17.58 -10.29
N ALA A 12 3.29 16.98 -9.40
CA ALA A 12 3.40 17.38 -8.00
C ALA A 12 4.76 16.94 -7.44
N ILE A 13 5.28 17.73 -6.51
CA ILE A 13 6.46 17.37 -5.72
C ILE A 13 5.96 16.99 -4.32
N PRO A 14 6.23 15.75 -3.84
CA PRO A 14 5.86 15.34 -2.50
C PRO A 14 6.53 16.23 -1.44
N ASP A 15 5.76 16.65 -0.45
CA ASP A 15 6.30 17.28 0.75
C ASP A 15 6.80 16.18 1.71
N LEU A 16 8.06 16.26 2.10
CA LEU A 16 8.71 15.29 2.99
C LEU A 16 8.64 15.71 4.47
N HIS A 17 7.79 16.67 4.82
CA HIS A 17 7.61 17.06 6.22
C HIS A 17 7.20 15.85 7.08
N GLY A 18 7.97 15.60 8.14
CA GLY A 18 7.73 14.46 9.05
C GLY A 18 8.18 13.09 8.52
N VAL A 19 8.76 13.01 7.32
CA VAL A 19 9.29 11.78 6.76
C VAL A 19 10.70 11.54 7.30
N GLU A 20 10.88 10.48 8.08
CA GLU A 20 12.20 10.06 8.58
C GLU A 20 12.84 8.95 7.73
N THR A 21 12.02 8.13 7.08
CA THR A 21 12.48 7.03 6.22
C THR A 21 11.86 7.15 4.84
N LEU A 22 12.69 7.10 3.81
CA LEU A 22 12.28 7.24 2.42
C LEU A 22 12.75 6.02 1.61
N LEU A 23 11.85 5.47 0.78
CA LEU A 23 12.17 4.47 -0.22
C LEU A 23 12.18 5.16 -1.59
N ILE A 24 13.31 5.14 -2.28
CA ILE A 24 13.45 5.75 -3.61
C ILE A 24 13.67 4.66 -4.64
N GLY A 25 12.71 4.54 -5.58
CA GLY A 25 12.81 3.66 -6.73
C GLY A 25 13.10 4.42 -8.02
N TYR A 26 13.93 3.83 -8.89
CA TYR A 26 14.18 4.41 -10.20
C TYR A 26 14.50 3.35 -11.26
N PRO A 27 14.10 3.55 -12.51
CA PRO A 27 14.68 2.83 -13.63
C PRO A 27 16.06 3.44 -13.99
N THR A 28 17.03 2.57 -14.33
CA THR A 28 18.34 3.02 -14.80
C THR A 28 18.24 3.53 -16.24
N TRP A 29 18.49 4.82 -16.41
CA TRP A 29 18.66 5.45 -17.73
C TRP A 29 20.07 6.05 -17.81
N ASN A 30 20.81 5.71 -18.85
CA ASN A 30 22.18 6.21 -19.05
C ASN A 30 23.06 6.14 -17.78
N MET A 31 23.04 4.98 -17.13
CA MET A 31 23.79 4.68 -15.88
C MET A 31 23.43 5.56 -14.68
N GLY A 32 22.24 6.16 -14.67
CA GLY A 32 21.72 6.98 -13.56
C GLY A 32 20.22 6.83 -13.38
N PRO A 33 19.62 7.54 -12.41
CA PRO A 33 18.17 7.62 -12.28
C PRO A 33 17.54 8.28 -13.49
N ALA A 34 16.33 7.85 -13.85
CA ALA A 34 15.55 8.49 -14.90
C ALA A 34 15.29 9.98 -14.61
N ALA A 35 15.14 10.79 -15.65
CA ALA A 35 15.01 12.24 -15.55
C ALA A 35 13.91 12.73 -14.57
N PRO A 36 12.70 12.11 -14.49
CA PRO A 36 11.71 12.50 -13.49
C PRO A 36 12.19 12.33 -12.04
N VAL A 37 12.99 11.29 -11.76
CA VAL A 37 13.56 11.07 -10.44
C VAL A 37 14.61 12.15 -10.13
N MET A 38 15.40 12.55 -11.11
CA MET A 38 16.35 13.65 -10.98
C MET A 38 15.63 14.96 -10.62
N THR A 39 14.52 15.27 -11.29
CA THR A 39 13.68 16.44 -10.96
C THR A 39 13.18 16.38 -9.51
N PHE A 40 12.68 15.22 -9.07
CA PHE A 40 12.28 15.04 -7.66
C PHE A 40 13.45 15.29 -6.70
N LEU A 41 14.63 14.72 -6.97
CA LEU A 41 15.80 14.89 -6.12
C LEU A 41 16.26 16.35 -5.99
N GLU A 42 16.08 17.13 -7.04
CA GLU A 42 16.39 18.56 -7.05
C GLU A 42 15.35 19.40 -6.30
N GLN A 43 14.06 19.06 -6.42
CA GLN A 43 12.93 19.86 -5.99
C GLN A 43 12.27 19.40 -4.68
N ALA A 44 12.67 18.24 -4.12
CA ALA A 44 12.07 17.71 -2.90
C ALA A 44 12.10 18.73 -1.76
N LEU A 45 10.93 18.98 -1.16
CA LEU A 45 10.74 19.91 -0.05
C LEU A 45 10.93 19.20 1.29
N ASN A 46 11.38 19.95 2.32
CA ASN A 46 11.52 19.48 3.71
C ASN A 46 12.37 18.21 3.87
N ARG A 47 13.40 18.06 3.03
CA ARG A 47 14.28 16.87 2.96
C ARG A 47 15.16 16.64 4.18
N ASP A 48 15.40 17.68 4.99
CA ASP A 48 16.32 17.63 6.14
C ASP A 48 15.82 16.74 7.28
N GLY A 49 14.52 16.43 7.29
CA GLY A 49 13.91 15.48 8.23
C GLY A 49 14.20 14.01 7.90
N VAL A 50 14.60 13.71 6.67
CA VAL A 50 14.86 12.34 6.23
C VAL A 50 16.18 11.85 6.81
N LYS A 51 16.13 10.75 7.58
CA LYS A 51 17.28 10.15 8.26
C LYS A 51 17.81 8.91 7.55
N GLN A 52 16.91 8.14 6.95
CA GLN A 52 17.25 6.86 6.33
C GLN A 52 16.64 6.77 4.93
N ILE A 53 17.44 6.34 3.95
CA ILE A 53 16.97 6.11 2.58
C ILE A 53 17.32 4.70 2.15
N TYR A 54 16.33 3.98 1.64
CA TYR A 54 16.49 2.68 0.99
C TYR A 54 16.24 2.84 -0.51
N VAL A 55 17.12 2.24 -1.29
CA VAL A 55 17.12 2.42 -2.75
C VAL A 55 16.80 1.11 -3.44
N PHE A 56 15.87 1.16 -4.39
CA PHE A 56 15.59 0.04 -5.29
C PHE A 56 15.61 0.51 -6.75
N ASN A 57 15.86 -0.41 -7.66
CA ASN A 57 16.12 -0.08 -9.04
C ASN A 57 15.55 -1.14 -9.98
N SER A 58 14.99 -0.71 -11.09
CA SER A 58 14.71 -1.55 -12.25
C SER A 58 15.71 -1.22 -13.37
N ASN A 59 16.19 -2.26 -14.05
CA ASN A 59 17.18 -2.08 -15.14
C ASN A 59 17.05 -3.22 -16.16
N ASP A 60 17.72 -3.09 -17.29
CA ASP A 60 17.78 -4.11 -18.33
C ASP A 60 19.14 -4.86 -18.33
N GLY A 61 19.60 -5.29 -17.16
CA GLY A 61 20.83 -6.04 -16.96
C GLY A 61 22.09 -5.19 -16.76
N TRP A 62 21.98 -3.84 -16.75
CA TRP A 62 23.10 -2.92 -16.53
C TRP A 62 23.29 -2.51 -15.07
N GLY A 63 22.42 -3.01 -14.18
CA GLY A 63 22.46 -2.70 -12.76
C GLY A 63 22.00 -1.29 -12.39
N PRO A 64 22.17 -0.89 -11.12
CA PRO A 64 21.66 0.37 -10.58
C PRO A 64 22.44 1.62 -11.01
N GLY A 65 23.58 1.47 -11.67
CA GLY A 65 24.42 2.61 -12.08
C GLY A 65 24.84 3.50 -10.91
N ARG A 66 24.83 4.81 -11.12
CA ARG A 66 25.21 5.83 -10.15
C ARG A 66 24.07 6.30 -9.23
N GLY A 67 22.89 5.66 -9.30
CA GLY A 67 21.70 6.17 -8.64
C GLY A 67 21.86 6.36 -7.13
N ARG A 68 22.50 5.40 -6.44
CA ARG A 68 22.74 5.52 -5.00
C ARG A 68 23.58 6.77 -4.64
N SER A 69 24.66 7.01 -5.36
CA SER A 69 25.54 8.17 -5.09
C SER A 69 24.84 9.50 -5.41
N VAL A 70 24.03 9.54 -6.45
CA VAL A 70 23.21 10.71 -6.82
C VAL A 70 22.19 11.01 -5.72
N ILE A 71 21.47 9.99 -5.23
CA ILE A 71 20.52 10.12 -4.13
C ILE A 71 21.22 10.59 -2.84
N ALA A 72 22.37 10.00 -2.51
CA ALA A 72 23.15 10.41 -1.33
C ALA A 72 23.60 11.89 -1.42
N SER A 73 23.96 12.35 -2.60
CA SER A 73 24.30 13.78 -2.80
C SER A 73 23.11 14.71 -2.65
N ALA A 74 21.90 14.28 -3.02
CA ALA A 74 20.67 15.04 -2.89
C ALA A 74 20.14 15.11 -1.43
N PHE A 75 20.49 14.13 -0.59
CA PHE A 75 20.10 14.01 0.81
C PHE A 75 21.32 13.87 1.73
N PRO A 76 22.15 14.91 1.88
CA PRO A 76 23.41 14.81 2.60
C PRO A 76 23.26 14.54 4.11
N ALA A 77 22.09 14.81 4.70
CA ALA A 77 21.78 14.53 6.09
C ALA A 77 21.28 13.09 6.33
N ALA A 78 20.93 12.37 5.28
CA ALA A 78 20.36 11.03 5.39
C ALA A 78 21.41 9.94 5.21
N GLN A 79 21.24 8.82 5.91
CA GLN A 79 21.99 7.59 5.65
C GLN A 79 21.33 6.81 4.51
N VAL A 80 22.03 6.68 3.39
CA VAL A 80 21.55 5.86 2.26
C VAL A 80 22.07 4.44 2.41
N ASN A 81 21.17 3.47 2.38
CA ASN A 81 21.49 2.04 2.50
C ASN A 81 22.53 1.61 1.45
N ASP A 82 23.53 0.83 1.86
CA ASP A 82 24.58 0.32 0.99
C ASP A 82 24.09 -0.71 -0.03
N SER A 83 23.07 -1.49 0.34
CA SER A 83 22.47 -2.52 -0.50
C SER A 83 21.31 -1.96 -1.32
N VAL A 84 21.53 -1.76 -2.62
CA VAL A 84 20.46 -1.42 -3.57
C VAL A 84 19.77 -2.70 -4.04
N LEU A 85 18.47 -2.79 -3.90
CA LEU A 85 17.71 -3.84 -4.59
C LEU A 85 17.69 -3.53 -6.09
N ALA A 86 18.41 -4.30 -6.89
CA ALA A 86 18.37 -4.20 -8.34
C ALA A 86 17.55 -5.38 -8.92
N VAL A 87 16.51 -5.04 -9.69
CA VAL A 87 15.66 -6.01 -10.40
C VAL A 87 15.82 -5.76 -11.89
N ASP A 88 16.18 -6.79 -12.63
CA ASP A 88 16.28 -6.70 -14.08
C ASP A 88 15.06 -7.35 -14.77
N SER A 89 14.82 -6.98 -16.02
CA SER A 89 13.68 -7.44 -16.81
C SER A 89 13.67 -8.95 -17.07
N LYS A 90 14.80 -9.63 -16.91
CA LYS A 90 14.98 -11.06 -17.18
C LYS A 90 14.53 -11.96 -16.02
N HIS A 91 14.36 -11.40 -14.83
CA HIS A 91 14.07 -12.12 -13.60
C HIS A 91 12.69 -11.79 -13.01
N GLY A 92 11.66 -11.58 -13.84
CA GLY A 92 10.35 -11.05 -13.42
C GLY A 92 9.67 -11.79 -12.24
N ILE A 93 9.62 -13.12 -12.24
CA ILE A 93 9.01 -13.92 -11.15
C ILE A 93 9.93 -13.96 -9.92
N GLU A 94 11.22 -14.13 -10.11
CA GLU A 94 12.21 -14.08 -9.03
C GLU A 94 12.32 -12.66 -8.45
N GLY A 95 12.01 -11.64 -9.26
CA GLY A 95 11.98 -10.24 -8.83
C GLY A 95 11.00 -9.98 -7.70
N ALA A 96 9.81 -10.55 -7.73
CA ALA A 96 8.81 -10.39 -6.67
C ALA A 96 9.27 -11.00 -5.34
N ALA A 97 9.80 -12.23 -5.37
CA ALA A 97 10.33 -12.89 -4.17
C ALA A 97 11.55 -12.15 -3.58
N ARG A 98 12.46 -11.67 -4.43
CA ARG A 98 13.62 -10.88 -4.01
C ARG A 98 13.21 -9.54 -3.41
N THR A 99 12.21 -8.89 -3.99
CA THR A 99 11.65 -7.62 -3.46
C THR A 99 11.03 -7.83 -2.09
N ALA A 100 10.22 -8.87 -1.92
CA ALA A 100 9.62 -9.20 -0.63
C ALA A 100 10.69 -9.51 0.44
N ALA A 101 11.70 -10.33 0.09
CA ALA A 101 12.80 -10.65 0.99
C ALA A 101 13.60 -9.39 1.37
N TRP A 102 13.85 -8.51 0.41
CA TRP A 102 14.55 -7.24 0.65
C TRP A 102 13.73 -6.32 1.56
N LEU A 103 12.44 -6.11 1.30
CA LEU A 103 11.56 -5.30 2.15
C LEU A 103 11.54 -5.83 3.59
N ASN A 104 11.43 -7.15 3.76
CA ASN A 104 11.47 -7.78 5.09
C ASN A 104 12.84 -7.60 5.78
N SER A 105 13.93 -7.52 5.02
CA SER A 105 15.29 -7.32 5.57
C SER A 105 15.57 -5.89 6.02
N LEU A 106 14.81 -4.91 5.54
CA LEU A 106 15.07 -3.49 5.83
C LEU A 106 14.85 -3.13 7.29
N ASN A 107 14.22 -3.99 8.08
CA ASN A 107 13.92 -3.75 9.49
C ASN A 107 13.35 -2.34 9.73
N ILE A 108 12.59 -1.84 8.74
CA ILE A 108 11.91 -0.56 8.84
C ILE A 108 10.88 -0.74 9.94
N LYS A 109 11.12 -0.09 11.07
CA LYS A 109 10.04 0.06 12.07
C LYS A 109 8.92 0.78 11.33
N GLN A 110 7.87 0.06 11.00
CA GLN A 110 6.66 0.72 10.57
C GLN A 110 6.32 1.68 11.68
N ASN A 111 6.49 2.97 11.42
CA ASN A 111 6.06 4.01 12.34
C ASN A 111 4.54 4.10 12.20
N THR A 112 3.87 3.05 12.68
CA THR A 112 2.41 2.98 12.79
C THR A 112 1.86 4.02 13.77
N ALA A 113 2.72 4.83 14.38
CA ALA A 113 2.34 5.69 15.49
C ALA A 113 1.79 7.08 15.09
N VAL A 114 1.93 7.54 13.84
CA VAL A 114 1.47 8.91 13.46
C VAL A 114 0.29 8.91 12.47
N ALA A 115 0.08 7.85 11.72
CA ALA A 115 -1.16 7.65 10.94
C ALA A 115 -2.10 6.62 11.60
N ALA A 116 -1.66 6.00 12.70
CA ALA A 116 -2.28 4.81 13.23
C ALA A 116 -3.63 5.05 13.93
N ASP A 117 -3.86 6.21 14.54
CA ASP A 117 -5.10 6.43 15.29
C ASP A 117 -6.27 6.93 14.41
N ALA A 118 -5.98 7.69 13.37
CA ALA A 118 -7.05 8.28 12.54
C ALA A 118 -7.72 7.28 11.57
N HIS A 119 -7.03 6.20 11.20
CA HIS A 119 -7.50 5.24 10.19
C HIS A 119 -7.71 3.81 10.73
N GLN A 120 -7.58 3.62 12.04
CA GLN A 120 -7.79 2.30 12.65
C GLN A 120 -9.27 1.99 12.81
N VAL A 121 -9.63 0.80 12.40
CA VAL A 121 -10.99 0.25 12.56
C VAL A 121 -10.90 -1.03 13.37
N ALA A 122 -11.66 -1.07 14.44
CA ALA A 122 -11.91 -2.29 15.19
C ALA A 122 -13.13 -2.99 14.59
N VAL A 123 -12.99 -4.28 14.33
CA VAL A 123 -14.07 -5.11 13.80
C VAL A 123 -14.35 -6.21 14.78
N ASP A 124 -15.58 -6.30 15.25
CA ASP A 124 -16.07 -7.45 16.01
C ASP A 124 -16.76 -8.43 15.06
N ALA A 125 -16.38 -9.70 15.16
CA ALA A 125 -16.95 -10.78 14.39
C ALA A 125 -17.10 -12.02 15.30
N ASP A 126 -18.31 -12.32 15.73
CA ASP A 126 -18.61 -13.46 16.63
C ASP A 126 -17.77 -13.42 17.94
N GLY A 127 -17.63 -12.22 18.53
CA GLY A 127 -16.83 -11.99 19.73
C GLY A 127 -15.31 -12.02 19.50
N ARG A 128 -14.85 -12.12 18.26
CA ARG A 128 -13.45 -12.00 17.85
C ARG A 128 -13.13 -10.57 17.44
N SER A 129 -12.05 -10.01 17.97
CA SER A 129 -11.59 -8.68 17.62
C SER A 129 -10.59 -8.74 16.48
N ILE A 130 -10.90 -8.07 15.38
CA ILE A 130 -10.07 -7.96 14.17
C ILE A 130 -9.70 -6.49 14.03
N ARG A 131 -8.44 -6.20 13.66
CA ARG A 131 -7.98 -4.85 13.39
C ARG A 131 -7.80 -4.63 11.90
N VAL A 132 -8.25 -3.48 11.43
CA VAL A 132 -8.12 -3.02 10.06
C VAL A 132 -7.52 -1.62 10.07
N VAL A 133 -6.66 -1.33 9.10
CA VAL A 133 -6.19 0.02 8.81
C VAL A 133 -6.76 0.42 7.45
N LEU A 134 -7.49 1.54 7.40
CA LEU A 134 -8.01 2.08 6.15
C LEU A 134 -6.86 2.72 5.36
N ASN A 135 -7.01 2.72 4.03
CA ASN A 135 -6.11 3.44 3.13
C ASN A 135 -6.61 4.88 2.88
N ASP A 136 -5.89 5.65 2.05
CA ASP A 136 -6.24 7.04 1.73
C ASP A 136 -7.15 7.20 0.51
N SER A 137 -7.74 6.11 0.00
CA SER A 137 -8.63 6.18 -1.16
C SER A 137 -9.88 7.02 -0.85
N PRO A 138 -10.50 7.62 -1.88
CA PRO A 138 -11.76 8.34 -1.70
C PRO A 138 -12.86 7.49 -1.06
N GLU A 139 -12.93 6.21 -1.40
CA GLU A 139 -13.90 5.25 -0.86
C GLU A 139 -13.60 4.92 0.61
N ALA A 140 -12.34 4.76 0.98
CA ALA A 140 -11.93 4.55 2.38
C ALA A 140 -12.26 5.76 3.26
N LYS A 141 -12.06 6.97 2.75
CA LYS A 141 -12.46 8.21 3.46
C LYS A 141 -13.97 8.29 3.67
N GLN A 142 -14.76 7.87 2.69
CA GLN A 142 -16.22 7.77 2.86
C GLN A 142 -16.57 6.73 3.94
N PHE A 143 -15.93 5.57 3.93
CA PHE A 143 -16.13 4.57 4.96
C PHE A 143 -15.76 5.07 6.36
N GLN A 144 -14.66 5.80 6.47
CA GLN A 144 -14.27 6.45 7.72
C GLN A 144 -15.34 7.43 8.22
N GLN A 145 -15.86 8.29 7.34
CA GLN A 145 -16.97 9.22 7.66
C GLN A 145 -18.24 8.48 8.11
N MET A 146 -18.52 7.30 7.55
CA MET A 146 -19.62 6.46 8.00
C MET A 146 -19.39 5.97 9.44
N LEU A 147 -18.18 5.51 9.74
CA LEU A 147 -17.79 5.05 11.08
C LEU A 147 -17.80 6.19 12.12
N GLU A 148 -17.57 7.44 11.72
CA GLU A 148 -17.71 8.62 12.58
C GLU A 148 -19.16 8.86 13.02
N ARG A 149 -20.13 8.47 12.20
CA ARG A 149 -21.57 8.58 12.51
C ARG A 149 -22.05 7.43 13.41
N GLY A 150 -21.33 6.32 13.43
CA GLY A 150 -21.65 5.15 14.23
C GLY A 150 -21.11 3.85 13.65
N PRO A 151 -21.30 2.74 14.35
CA PRO A 151 -20.86 1.44 13.86
C PRO A 151 -21.56 1.04 12.54
N VAL A 152 -20.78 0.52 11.60
CA VAL A 152 -21.31 -0.10 10.38
C VAL A 152 -21.36 -1.61 10.60
N THR A 153 -22.53 -2.20 10.44
CA THR A 153 -22.76 -3.64 10.66
C THR A 153 -23.14 -4.32 9.37
N VAL A 154 -22.41 -5.37 9.00
CA VAL A 154 -22.60 -6.15 7.79
C VAL A 154 -22.72 -7.62 8.14
N ARG A 155 -23.82 -8.26 7.73
CA ARG A 155 -23.95 -9.71 7.82
C ARG A 155 -23.29 -10.35 6.61
N MET A 156 -22.16 -11.00 6.84
CA MET A 156 -21.34 -11.60 5.80
C MET A 156 -21.48 -13.12 5.75
N SER A 157 -21.32 -13.64 4.55
CA SER A 157 -21.21 -15.08 4.28
C SER A 157 -19.80 -15.41 3.81
N GLU A 158 -19.27 -16.51 4.27
CA GLU A 158 -18.02 -17.07 3.79
C GLU A 158 -18.20 -17.64 2.38
N TYR A 159 -17.22 -17.42 1.53
CA TYR A 159 -17.22 -17.95 0.17
C TYR A 159 -15.83 -18.44 -0.25
N GLY A 160 -15.79 -19.70 -0.66
CA GLY A 160 -14.66 -20.34 -1.32
C GLY A 160 -13.39 -20.46 -0.48
N SER A 161 -13.51 -20.48 0.84
CA SER A 161 -12.37 -20.42 1.79
C SER A 161 -11.40 -19.27 1.49
N ARG A 162 -11.97 -18.17 0.95
CA ARG A 162 -11.24 -17.04 0.41
C ARG A 162 -11.66 -15.71 1.02
N GLU A 163 -12.97 -15.51 1.20
CA GLU A 163 -13.52 -14.22 1.58
C GLU A 163 -14.77 -14.36 2.43
N PHE A 164 -15.01 -13.34 3.27
CA PHE A 164 -16.32 -13.03 3.82
C PHE A 164 -16.88 -11.81 3.10
N TYR A 165 -18.10 -11.89 2.60
CA TYR A 165 -18.75 -10.76 1.95
C TYR A 165 -20.23 -10.66 2.33
N GLY A 166 -20.76 -9.45 2.29
CA GLY A 166 -22.17 -9.20 2.58
C GLY A 166 -22.65 -7.83 2.06
N PRO A 167 -23.95 -7.69 1.81
CA PRO A 167 -24.52 -6.43 1.40
C PRO A 167 -24.42 -5.38 2.51
N THR A 168 -24.21 -4.14 2.12
CA THR A 168 -24.25 -2.99 3.02
C THR A 168 -25.39 -2.03 2.63
N ASP A 169 -26.01 -1.41 3.62
CA ASP A 169 -26.99 -0.33 3.40
C ASP A 169 -26.30 1.03 3.15
N GLU A 170 -24.99 1.09 3.34
CA GLU A 170 -24.20 2.29 3.10
C GLU A 170 -24.02 2.54 1.60
N THR A 171 -24.00 3.82 1.24
CA THR A 171 -23.84 4.24 -0.15
C THR A 171 -22.43 4.84 -0.35
N PHE A 172 -21.72 4.32 -1.33
CA PHE A 172 -20.41 4.82 -1.73
C PHE A 172 -20.49 5.49 -3.09
N THR A 173 -19.83 6.65 -3.21
CA THR A 173 -19.52 7.24 -4.50
C THR A 173 -18.14 6.77 -4.93
N VAL A 174 -18.08 6.01 -6.00
CA VAL A 174 -16.86 5.44 -6.53
C VAL A 174 -16.19 6.42 -7.48
N THR A 175 -14.94 6.80 -7.18
CA THR A 175 -14.16 7.77 -7.95
C THR A 175 -12.74 7.30 -8.27
N SER A 176 -12.27 6.26 -7.60
CA SER A 176 -10.98 5.65 -7.89
C SER A 176 -11.07 4.60 -9.01
N GLU A 177 -9.93 4.04 -9.40
CA GLU A 177 -9.88 2.93 -10.34
C GLU A 177 -10.13 1.61 -9.61
N GLY A 178 -11.04 0.78 -10.13
CA GLY A 178 -11.36 -0.52 -9.57
C GLY A 178 -10.30 -1.56 -9.86
N GLN A 179 -10.17 -2.53 -8.98
CA GLN A 179 -9.20 -3.63 -9.09
C GLN A 179 -9.91 -4.96 -9.30
N TYR A 180 -9.29 -5.86 -10.06
CA TYR A 180 -9.77 -7.22 -10.32
C TYR A 180 -8.91 -8.29 -9.65
N GLN A 181 -8.01 -7.87 -8.76
CA GLN A 181 -7.15 -8.74 -7.97
C GLN A 181 -7.15 -8.27 -6.52
N PHE A 182 -6.80 -9.15 -5.61
CA PHE A 182 -6.72 -8.84 -4.20
C PHE A 182 -5.49 -9.50 -3.56
N GLU A 183 -5.13 -8.99 -2.41
CA GLU A 183 -4.14 -9.59 -1.51
C GLU A 183 -4.82 -10.07 -0.23
N ASP A 184 -4.19 -11.03 0.47
CA ASP A 184 -4.69 -11.50 1.75
C ASP A 184 -4.77 -10.35 2.75
N GLY A 185 -5.92 -10.26 3.42
CA GLY A 185 -6.23 -9.19 4.36
C GLY A 185 -6.92 -7.96 3.74
N THR A 186 -7.14 -7.90 2.43
CA THR A 186 -7.77 -6.73 1.82
C THR A 186 -9.25 -6.60 2.22
N LEU A 187 -9.63 -5.44 2.76
CA LEU A 187 -11.00 -4.98 2.93
C LEU A 187 -11.42 -4.18 1.70
N THR A 188 -12.54 -4.52 1.07
CA THR A 188 -12.99 -3.90 -0.18
C THR A 188 -14.46 -3.53 -0.16
N PHE A 189 -14.83 -2.61 -1.06
CA PHE A 189 -16.20 -2.36 -1.49
C PHE A 189 -16.39 -2.81 -2.94
N CYS A 190 -17.53 -3.45 -3.25
CA CYS A 190 -17.93 -3.83 -4.60
C CYS A 190 -19.25 -3.12 -4.96
N PRO A 191 -19.24 -2.14 -5.88
CA PRO A 191 -20.44 -1.37 -6.22
C PRO A 191 -21.47 -2.18 -7.02
N THR A 192 -21.05 -3.23 -7.74
CA THR A 192 -21.94 -4.02 -8.61
C THR A 192 -23.10 -4.65 -7.82
N ASN A 193 -22.86 -5.06 -6.59
CA ASN A 193 -23.86 -5.68 -5.71
C ASN A 193 -23.92 -5.02 -4.33
N ASN A 194 -23.34 -3.84 -4.20
CA ASN A 194 -23.30 -3.03 -2.96
C ASN A 194 -22.83 -3.86 -1.75
N THR A 195 -21.67 -4.51 -1.87
CA THR A 195 -21.14 -5.38 -0.83
C THR A 195 -19.81 -4.89 -0.27
N ILE A 196 -19.58 -5.16 1.01
CA ILE A 196 -18.28 -5.11 1.66
C ILE A 196 -17.74 -6.53 1.74
N ALA A 197 -16.45 -6.71 1.43
CA ALA A 197 -15.78 -8.00 1.51
C ALA A 197 -14.41 -7.89 2.20
N ILE A 198 -14.03 -8.95 2.92
CA ILE A 198 -12.69 -9.14 3.47
C ILE A 198 -12.12 -10.42 2.83
N PHE A 199 -11.07 -10.24 2.04
CA PHE A 199 -10.32 -11.36 1.49
C PHE A 199 -9.27 -11.80 2.50
N TYR A 200 -9.32 -13.05 2.98
CA TYR A 200 -8.42 -13.54 4.01
C TYR A 200 -7.48 -14.65 3.55
N ALA A 201 -7.72 -15.21 2.36
CA ALA A 201 -6.82 -16.20 1.76
C ALA A 201 -6.90 -16.15 0.25
N GLN A 202 -5.75 -16.21 -0.42
CA GLN A 202 -5.72 -16.37 -1.88
C GLN A 202 -6.24 -17.77 -2.25
N SER A 203 -7.10 -17.78 -3.25
CA SER A 203 -7.50 -19.02 -3.91
C SER A 203 -6.59 -19.30 -5.11
N ALA A 204 -6.73 -20.48 -5.72
CA ALA A 204 -6.07 -20.81 -6.98
C ALA A 204 -6.44 -19.82 -8.12
N HIS A 205 -7.49 -19.02 -7.94
CA HIS A 205 -7.98 -18.04 -8.90
C HIS A 205 -8.17 -16.70 -8.20
N PRO A 206 -7.11 -15.89 -8.00
CA PRO A 206 -7.18 -14.60 -7.31
C PRO A 206 -7.88 -13.51 -8.13
N THR A 207 -8.15 -13.75 -9.41
CA THR A 207 -8.82 -12.79 -10.28
C THR A 207 -10.33 -12.78 -10.03
N LEU A 208 -10.88 -11.58 -9.89
CA LEU A 208 -12.29 -11.33 -9.66
C LEU A 208 -13.02 -11.05 -11.00
N SER A 209 -14.29 -11.44 -11.08
CA SER A 209 -15.16 -11.12 -12.22
C SER A 209 -15.73 -9.70 -12.15
N MET A 210 -15.68 -9.06 -11.00
CA MET A 210 -16.19 -7.72 -10.74
C MET A 210 -15.07 -6.85 -10.15
N ALA A 211 -15.11 -5.55 -10.48
CA ALA A 211 -14.19 -4.59 -9.88
C ALA A 211 -14.49 -4.41 -8.40
N VAL A 212 -13.45 -4.42 -7.59
CA VAL A 212 -13.49 -4.08 -6.16
C VAL A 212 -12.64 -2.85 -5.89
N TYR A 213 -13.00 -2.14 -4.84
CA TYR A 213 -12.37 -0.88 -4.44
C TYR A 213 -11.80 -1.07 -3.04
N PRO A 214 -10.47 -1.17 -2.89
CA PRO A 214 -9.84 -1.39 -1.60
C PRO A 214 -10.10 -0.22 -0.63
N LEU A 215 -10.62 -0.54 0.53
CA LEU A 215 -10.86 0.40 1.63
C LEU A 215 -9.72 0.36 2.67
N GLY A 216 -9.03 -0.77 2.77
CA GLY A 216 -8.01 -0.96 3.78
C GLY A 216 -7.51 -2.39 3.86
N ARG A 217 -6.79 -2.67 4.94
CA ARG A 217 -6.18 -3.98 5.18
C ARG A 217 -6.31 -4.43 6.63
N VAL A 218 -6.61 -5.70 6.82
CA VAL A 218 -6.54 -6.38 8.12
C VAL A 218 -5.08 -6.44 8.58
N THR A 219 -4.82 -6.03 9.81
CA THR A 219 -3.48 -6.03 10.43
C THR A 219 -3.34 -7.04 11.57
N SER A 220 -4.43 -7.67 11.99
CA SER A 220 -4.42 -8.80 12.91
C SER A 220 -4.23 -10.12 12.18
N ASP A 221 -4.07 -11.22 12.93
CA ASP A 221 -3.89 -12.56 12.36
C ASP A 221 -5.10 -12.97 11.51
N LEU A 222 -4.85 -13.34 10.25
CA LEU A 222 -5.88 -13.77 9.32
C LEU A 222 -6.43 -15.18 9.61
N SER A 223 -5.76 -15.96 10.45
CA SER A 223 -6.25 -17.30 10.82
C SER A 223 -7.61 -17.26 11.51
N VAL A 224 -7.94 -16.14 12.15
CA VAL A 224 -9.24 -15.91 12.80
C VAL A 224 -10.42 -16.15 11.86
N PHE A 225 -10.29 -15.81 10.57
CA PHE A 225 -11.37 -15.98 9.59
C PHE A 225 -11.72 -17.45 9.34
N LYS A 226 -10.76 -18.37 9.50
CA LYS A 226 -10.98 -19.81 9.34
C LYS A 226 -11.77 -20.44 10.49
N GLU A 227 -11.83 -19.71 11.62
CA GLU A 227 -12.52 -20.15 12.83
C GLU A 227 -13.93 -19.56 12.98
N LEU A 228 -14.27 -18.57 12.12
CA LEU A 228 -15.59 -17.95 12.14
C LEU A 228 -16.65 -18.85 11.51
N PRO A 229 -17.90 -18.81 12.04
CA PRO A 229 -19.03 -19.43 11.37
C PRO A 229 -19.20 -18.95 9.94
N GLY A 230 -19.62 -19.80 9.02
CA GLY A 230 -19.79 -19.46 7.60
C GLY A 230 -20.81 -18.34 7.32
N ARG A 231 -21.57 -17.92 8.33
CA ARG A 231 -22.38 -16.68 8.36
C ARG A 231 -22.12 -15.97 9.66
N THR A 232 -21.51 -14.79 9.55
CA THR A 232 -21.08 -14.01 10.72
C THR A 232 -21.46 -12.54 10.51
N THR A 233 -21.83 -11.88 11.60
CA THR A 233 -22.07 -10.44 11.61
C THR A 233 -20.76 -9.74 11.96
N PHE A 234 -20.32 -8.85 11.08
CA PHE A 234 -19.15 -8.00 11.26
C PHE A 234 -19.60 -6.62 11.67
N THR A 235 -19.11 -6.10 12.77
CA THR A 235 -19.39 -4.75 13.26
C THR A 235 -18.11 -3.94 13.22
N PHE A 236 -18.03 -2.99 12.31
CA PHE A 236 -16.92 -2.07 12.13
C PHE A 236 -17.13 -0.83 13.01
N ARG A 237 -16.09 -0.40 13.73
CA ARG A 237 -16.09 0.80 14.58
C ARG A 237 -14.76 1.52 14.44
N GLN A 238 -14.74 2.82 14.65
CA GLN A 238 -13.46 3.48 14.90
C GLN A 238 -12.79 2.81 16.09
N ALA A 239 -11.48 2.57 15.98
CA ALA A 239 -10.73 2.12 17.14
C ALA A 239 -10.73 3.23 18.21
N ALA A 240 -10.91 2.84 19.45
CA ALA A 240 -10.72 3.78 20.56
C ALA A 240 -9.24 4.19 20.60
N PRO A 241 -8.94 5.48 20.90
CA PRO A 241 -7.58 5.96 21.04
C PRO A 241 -6.81 5.26 22.17
#